data_0d04a583533b5af88017b2f2d26ad337
#
_entry.id   0d04a583533b5af88017b2f2d26ad337
#
_cell.length_a   1.000
_cell.length_b   1.000
_cell.length_c   1.000
_cell.angle_alpha   90.00
_cell.angle_beta   90.00
_cell.angle_gamma   90.00
#
_symmetry.space_group_name_H-M   'P 1'
#
loop_
_entity.id
_entity.type
_entity.pdbx_description
1 polymer ?
#
loop_
_entity_poly.entity_id
_entity_poly.type
_entity_poly.pdbx_seq_one_letter_code
_entity_poly.pdbx_strand_id
1 'polypeptide(L)'
;MYTFDHVRITPDKQIGRHSQSGYELDYIITGRGIRTLGSVSEPFREGEVVLVPPEVPHQWEFAPEATDRGGCIENISFHFPPTFPEKLAEVFPELSNKMMRLQDLTEAVRYEGVAKERLVQLLMEMDSKPPETRSACAVSLLQ
;
A
#
# COMPACT_ATOMS: atom_id res chain seq x y z
N MET A 1 0.14 -13.65 8.02
CA MET A 1 -0.72 -12.63 8.68
C MET A 1 -0.56 -11.30 7.98
N TYR A 2 -1.63 -10.61 7.74
CA TYR A 2 -1.55 -9.25 7.19
C TYR A 2 -1.62 -8.21 8.31
N THR A 3 -1.11 -7.00 8.03
CA THR A 3 -1.27 -5.84 8.91
C THR A 3 -1.90 -4.69 8.14
N PHE A 4 -2.63 -3.87 8.86
CA PHE A 4 -3.31 -2.71 8.29
C PHE A 4 -3.13 -1.52 9.23
N ASP A 5 -2.51 -0.46 8.74
CA ASP A 5 -2.18 0.71 9.54
C ASP A 5 -2.68 2.00 8.88
N HIS A 6 -3.43 2.78 9.63
CA HIS A 6 -3.77 4.13 9.27
C HIS A 6 -2.90 5.07 10.12
N VAL A 7 -1.97 5.75 9.46
CA VAL A 7 -0.93 6.56 10.13
C VAL A 7 -1.16 8.03 9.86
N ARG A 8 -1.17 8.82 10.95
CA ARG A 8 -1.20 10.28 10.89
C ARG A 8 -0.14 10.80 11.86
N ILE A 9 0.94 11.32 11.31
CA ILE A 9 2.13 11.74 12.08
C ILE A 9 2.69 13.05 11.56
N THR A 10 3.52 13.72 12.38
CA THR A 10 4.31 14.84 11.91
C THR A 10 5.43 14.35 10.99
N PRO A 11 5.87 15.14 9.98
CA PRO A 11 6.87 14.69 9.00
C PRO A 11 8.21 14.26 9.59
N ASP A 12 8.59 14.78 10.75
CA ASP A 12 9.84 14.43 11.42
C ASP A 12 9.86 12.97 11.92
N LYS A 13 8.72 12.29 11.96
CA LYS A 13 8.60 10.90 12.40
C LYS A 13 8.50 9.91 11.26
N GLN A 14 8.71 10.34 10.03
CA GLN A 14 8.64 9.45 8.87
C GLN A 14 9.75 8.41 8.88
N ILE A 15 9.45 7.26 8.26
CA ILE A 15 10.38 6.13 8.20
C ILE A 15 11.34 6.32 7.04
N GLY A 16 12.63 5.98 7.25
CA GLY A 16 13.65 6.02 6.22
C GLY A 16 13.53 4.86 5.21
N ARG A 17 14.50 4.79 4.30
CA ARG A 17 14.55 3.75 3.27
C ARG A 17 14.64 2.36 3.90
N HIS A 18 13.77 1.45 3.45
CA HIS A 18 13.73 0.07 3.94
C HIS A 18 13.21 -0.88 2.86
N SER A 19 13.37 -2.16 3.09
CA SER A 19 12.75 -3.23 2.32
C SER A 19 12.18 -4.24 3.30
N GLN A 20 11.30 -5.10 2.81
CA GLN A 20 10.64 -6.10 3.64
C GLN A 20 10.34 -7.36 2.83
N SER A 21 10.07 -8.47 3.52
CA SER A 21 9.84 -9.76 2.89
C SER A 21 8.43 -9.92 2.30
N GLY A 22 7.53 -9.01 2.60
CA GLY A 22 6.14 -9.06 2.11
C GLY A 22 5.81 -7.93 1.15
N TYR A 23 4.55 -7.93 0.73
CA TYR A 23 3.97 -6.88 -0.10
C TYR A 23 3.50 -5.72 0.75
N GLU A 24 3.58 -4.51 0.20
CA GLU A 24 3.05 -3.32 0.85
C GLU A 24 2.21 -2.54 -0.16
N LEU A 25 0.96 -2.26 0.20
CA LEU A 25 0.08 -1.39 -0.57
C LEU A 25 -0.12 -0.11 0.21
N ASP A 26 0.29 1.01 -0.37
CA ASP A 26 0.23 2.32 0.29
C ASP A 26 -0.70 3.28 -0.42
N TYR A 27 -1.51 3.98 0.36
CA TYR A 27 -2.38 5.05 -0.10
C TYR A 27 -2.00 6.34 0.63
N ILE A 28 -1.62 7.37 -0.12
CA ILE A 28 -1.23 8.67 0.44
C ILE A 28 -2.48 9.55 0.54
N ILE A 29 -2.91 9.83 1.75
CA ILE A 29 -4.08 10.68 2.01
C ILE A 29 -3.65 12.15 2.04
N THR A 30 -2.61 12.47 2.81
CA THR A 30 -2.09 13.83 2.95
C THR A 30 -0.59 13.82 2.86
N GLY A 31 -0.04 14.63 1.96
CA GLY A 31 1.39 14.81 1.83
C GLY A 31 1.88 14.73 0.39
N ARG A 32 3.06 15.26 0.19
CA ARG A 32 3.77 15.20 -1.09
C ARG A 32 5.27 15.28 -0.83
N GLY A 33 6.05 14.88 -1.79
CA GLY A 33 7.51 14.88 -1.67
C GLY A 33 8.14 14.06 -2.77
N ILE A 34 9.20 13.32 -2.41
CA ILE A 34 9.93 12.45 -3.33
C ILE A 34 9.83 11.01 -2.81
N ARG A 35 9.43 10.07 -3.65
CA ARG A 35 9.49 8.65 -3.32
C ARG A 35 10.55 7.94 -4.13
N THR A 36 11.22 7.02 -3.49
CA THR A 36 12.19 6.14 -4.12
C THR A 36 11.66 4.71 -4.07
N LEU A 37 11.54 4.09 -5.23
CA LEU A 37 11.07 2.71 -5.39
C LEU A 37 12.17 1.96 -6.17
N GLY A 38 12.89 1.08 -5.46
CA GLY A 38 14.09 0.48 -6.01
C GLY A 38 15.15 1.54 -6.26
N SER A 39 15.52 1.74 -7.53
CA SER A 39 16.51 2.74 -7.95
C SER A 39 15.90 4.00 -8.55
N VAL A 40 14.58 4.11 -8.60
CA VAL A 40 13.87 5.22 -9.26
C VAL A 40 13.30 6.17 -8.23
N SER A 41 13.67 7.45 -8.32
CA SER A 41 13.14 8.50 -7.48
C SER A 41 12.24 9.43 -8.29
N GLU A 42 11.04 9.66 -7.81
CA GLU A 42 10.03 10.48 -8.48
C GLU A 42 9.23 11.30 -7.47
N PRO A 43 8.68 12.46 -7.89
CA PRO A 43 7.73 13.18 -7.05
C PRO A 43 6.48 12.37 -6.79
N PHE A 44 5.93 12.50 -5.60
CA PHE A 44 4.61 11.94 -5.28
C PHE A 44 3.72 13.02 -4.65
N ARG A 45 2.44 12.74 -4.63
CA ARG A 45 1.43 13.64 -4.07
C ARG A 45 0.28 12.85 -3.47
N GLU A 46 -0.58 13.56 -2.75
CA GLU A 46 -1.81 12.97 -2.20
C GLU A 46 -2.64 12.30 -3.29
N GLY A 47 -3.28 11.21 -2.93
CA GLY A 47 -4.10 10.38 -3.81
C GLY A 47 -3.37 9.21 -4.45
N GLU A 48 -2.04 9.14 -4.38
CA GLU A 48 -1.30 8.01 -4.96
C GLU A 48 -1.57 6.71 -4.23
N VAL A 49 -1.68 5.63 -5.01
CA VAL A 49 -1.75 4.25 -4.52
C VAL A 49 -0.64 3.46 -5.21
N VAL A 50 0.23 2.88 -4.41
CA VAL A 50 1.41 2.14 -4.90
C VAL A 50 1.49 0.78 -4.21
N LEU A 51 1.73 -0.27 -5.01
CA LEU A 51 2.03 -1.61 -4.52
C LEU A 51 3.53 -1.84 -4.64
N VAL A 52 4.17 -2.19 -3.53
CA VAL A 52 5.59 -2.51 -3.47
C VAL A 52 5.75 -4.02 -3.28
N PRO A 53 6.36 -4.74 -4.24
CA PRO A 53 6.62 -6.18 -4.08
C PRO A 53 7.66 -6.48 -3.00
N PRO A 54 7.79 -7.76 -2.60
CA PRO A 54 8.80 -8.17 -1.63
C PRO A 54 10.21 -7.77 -2.06
N GLU A 55 11.03 -7.40 -1.08
CA GLU A 55 12.46 -7.11 -1.23
C GLU A 55 12.80 -5.87 -2.06
N VAL A 56 11.81 -5.06 -2.45
CA VAL A 56 12.06 -3.80 -3.17
C VAL A 56 12.31 -2.70 -2.15
N PRO A 57 13.52 -2.11 -2.10
CA PRO A 57 13.78 -0.98 -1.21
C PRO A 57 12.90 0.21 -1.58
N HIS A 58 12.35 0.87 -0.58
CA HIS A 58 11.45 1.99 -0.82
C HIS A 58 11.49 3.02 0.29
N GLN A 59 11.14 4.25 -0.05
CA GLN A 59 11.05 5.36 0.90
C GLN A 59 10.13 6.44 0.33
N TRP A 60 9.27 7.00 1.19
CA TRP A 60 8.55 8.24 0.93
C TRP A 60 9.16 9.34 1.78
N GLU A 61 9.81 10.33 1.15
CA GLU A 61 10.32 11.50 1.82
C GLU A 61 9.30 12.62 1.70
N PHE A 62 8.53 12.82 2.76
CA PHE A 62 7.49 13.83 2.80
C PHE A 62 8.10 15.23 3.03
N ALA A 63 7.70 16.18 2.21
CA ALA A 63 8.09 17.57 2.38
C ALA A 63 7.45 18.13 3.68
N PRO A 64 8.23 18.82 4.53
CA PRO A 64 7.71 19.29 5.83
C PRO A 64 6.55 20.28 5.74
N GLU A 65 6.45 21.01 4.65
CA GLU A 65 5.40 22.02 4.44
C GLU A 65 4.09 21.47 3.88
N ALA A 66 4.09 20.23 3.37
CA ALA A 66 2.93 19.62 2.74
C ALA A 66 2.13 18.81 3.74
N THR A 67 1.54 19.47 4.73
CA THR A 67 0.81 18.85 5.83
C THR A 67 -0.64 19.31 5.87
N ASP A 68 -1.44 18.64 6.70
CA ASP A 68 -2.80 19.08 7.01
C ASP A 68 -2.77 20.25 8.02
N ARG A 69 -3.94 20.69 8.46
CA ARG A 69 -4.06 21.81 9.41
C ARG A 69 -3.39 21.53 10.76
N GLY A 70 -3.26 20.26 11.12
CA GLY A 70 -2.59 19.85 12.36
C GLY A 70 -1.09 19.65 12.21
N GLY A 71 -0.52 19.93 11.03
CA GLY A 71 0.90 19.74 10.76
C GLY A 71 1.29 18.29 10.52
N CYS A 72 0.36 17.44 10.09
CA CYS A 72 0.59 16.00 9.89
C CYS A 72 0.50 15.58 8.44
N ILE A 73 1.20 14.51 8.14
CA ILE A 73 1.03 13.71 6.93
C ILE A 73 0.17 12.49 7.29
N GLU A 74 -0.47 11.89 6.31
CA GLU A 74 -1.41 10.81 6.56
C GLU A 74 -1.39 9.79 5.44
N ASN A 75 -1.36 8.49 5.81
CA ASN A 75 -1.40 7.41 4.85
C ASN A 75 -2.02 6.14 5.44
N ILE A 76 -2.46 5.26 4.56
CA ILE A 76 -2.89 3.92 4.92
C ILE A 76 -1.93 2.94 4.28
N SER A 77 -1.45 1.97 5.06
CA SER A 77 -0.55 0.91 4.60
C SER A 77 -1.16 -0.45 4.89
N PHE A 78 -1.20 -1.30 3.87
CA PHE A 78 -1.65 -2.69 3.98
C PHE A 78 -0.49 -3.59 3.61
N HIS A 79 -0.02 -4.38 4.59
CA HIS A 79 1.09 -5.32 4.40
C HIS A 79 0.58 -6.75 4.43
N PHE A 80 1.06 -7.59 3.51
CA PHE A 80 0.70 -9.01 3.54
C PHE A 80 1.88 -9.87 3.08
N PRO A 81 1.99 -11.09 3.65
CA PRO A 81 3.10 -11.98 3.30
C PRO A 81 2.91 -12.60 1.92
N PRO A 82 3.99 -13.10 1.29
CA PRO A 82 3.88 -13.82 0.01
C PRO A 82 2.97 -15.05 0.07
N THR A 83 2.84 -15.64 1.25
CA THR A 83 1.93 -16.79 1.45
C THR A 83 0.46 -16.43 1.29
N PHE A 84 0.09 -15.16 1.43
CA PHE A 84 -1.32 -14.76 1.29
C PHE A 84 -1.85 -14.98 -0.13
N PRO A 85 -1.24 -14.46 -1.20
CA PRO A 85 -1.70 -14.77 -2.55
C PRO A 85 -1.59 -16.26 -2.90
N GLU A 86 -0.57 -16.97 -2.39
CA GLU A 86 -0.46 -18.42 -2.59
C GLU A 86 -1.66 -19.15 -2.04
N LYS A 87 -2.06 -18.84 -0.80
CA LYS A 87 -3.20 -19.48 -0.14
C LYS A 87 -4.53 -19.10 -0.80
N LEU A 88 -4.66 -17.87 -1.27
CA LEU A 88 -5.86 -17.47 -2.00
C LEU A 88 -6.02 -18.27 -3.30
N ALA A 89 -4.92 -18.52 -4.02
CA ALA A 89 -4.95 -19.33 -5.24
C ALA A 89 -5.33 -20.79 -4.96
N GLU A 90 -4.91 -21.33 -3.81
CA GLU A 90 -5.28 -22.69 -3.39
C GLU A 90 -6.77 -22.79 -3.05
N VAL A 91 -7.28 -21.81 -2.28
CA VAL A 91 -8.68 -21.82 -1.82
C VAL A 91 -9.64 -21.42 -2.93
N PHE A 92 -9.23 -20.48 -3.77
CA PHE A 92 -10.03 -19.95 -4.87
C PHE A 92 -9.28 -20.11 -6.19
N PRO A 93 -9.38 -21.30 -6.83
CA PRO A 93 -8.63 -21.56 -8.08
C PRO A 93 -8.91 -20.56 -9.20
N GLU A 94 -10.09 -19.93 -9.21
CA GLU A 94 -10.44 -18.89 -10.18
C GLU A 94 -9.57 -17.64 -10.06
N LEU A 95 -8.87 -17.46 -8.94
CA LEU A 95 -7.95 -16.34 -8.72
C LEU A 95 -6.51 -16.67 -9.11
N SER A 96 -6.22 -17.91 -9.50
CA SER A 96 -4.83 -18.37 -9.75
C SER A 96 -4.06 -17.47 -10.71
N ASN A 97 -4.66 -17.09 -11.84
CA ASN A 97 -3.97 -16.25 -12.81
C ASN A 97 -3.63 -14.86 -12.26
N LYS A 98 -4.54 -14.26 -11.50
CA LYS A 98 -4.31 -12.96 -10.87
C LYS A 98 -3.23 -13.03 -9.81
N MET A 99 -3.26 -14.06 -8.98
CA MET A 99 -2.25 -14.26 -7.93
C MET A 99 -0.88 -14.54 -8.53
N MET A 100 -0.82 -15.28 -9.64
CA MET A 100 0.41 -15.54 -10.36
C MET A 100 1.02 -14.25 -10.91
N ARG A 101 0.21 -13.36 -11.49
CA ARG A 101 0.69 -12.04 -11.94
C ARG A 101 1.23 -11.21 -10.81
N LEU A 102 0.57 -11.24 -9.65
CA LEU A 102 1.03 -10.55 -8.46
C LEU A 102 2.39 -11.09 -8.00
N GLN A 103 2.54 -12.43 -7.96
CA GLN A 103 3.78 -13.08 -7.56
C GLN A 103 4.93 -12.82 -8.52
N ASP A 104 4.64 -12.57 -9.80
CA ASP A 104 5.66 -12.27 -10.81
C ASP A 104 6.15 -10.83 -10.79
N LEU A 105 5.52 -9.94 -10.01
CA LEU A 105 5.95 -8.56 -9.91
C LEU A 105 7.33 -8.44 -9.27
N THR A 106 8.22 -7.73 -9.93
CA THR A 106 9.57 -7.42 -9.44
C THR A 106 9.80 -5.94 -9.23
N GLU A 107 8.89 -5.11 -9.67
CA GLU A 107 8.94 -3.66 -9.55
C GLU A 107 7.65 -3.13 -8.93
N ALA A 108 7.74 -1.98 -8.27
CA ALA A 108 6.57 -1.32 -7.71
C ALA A 108 5.60 -0.88 -8.81
N VAL A 109 4.32 -0.90 -8.50
CA VAL A 109 3.24 -0.54 -9.42
C VAL A 109 2.45 0.62 -8.84
N ARG A 110 2.29 1.70 -9.62
CA ARG A 110 1.40 2.80 -9.28
C ARG A 110 0.08 2.60 -10.00
N TYR A 111 -1.01 2.60 -9.26
CA TYR A 111 -2.34 2.44 -9.81
C TYR A 111 -2.94 3.78 -10.20
N GLU A 112 -3.72 3.78 -11.27
CA GLU A 112 -4.40 4.97 -11.79
C GLU A 112 -5.83 4.64 -12.22
N GLY A 113 -6.64 5.69 -12.40
CA GLY A 113 -7.99 5.57 -12.94
C GLY A 113 -8.92 4.73 -12.05
N VAL A 114 -9.72 3.89 -12.70
CA VAL A 114 -10.74 3.07 -12.03
C VAL A 114 -10.13 2.10 -11.02
N ALA A 115 -8.97 1.51 -11.36
CA ALA A 115 -8.29 0.59 -10.47
C ALA A 115 -7.87 1.29 -9.17
N LYS A 116 -7.33 2.50 -9.26
CA LYS A 116 -6.97 3.29 -8.08
C LYS A 116 -8.19 3.62 -7.24
N GLU A 117 -9.26 4.09 -7.87
CA GLU A 117 -10.51 4.44 -7.18
C GLU A 117 -11.06 3.26 -6.40
N ARG A 118 -11.04 2.08 -7.01
CA ARG A 118 -11.51 0.85 -6.36
C ARG A 118 -10.66 0.49 -5.14
N LEU A 119 -9.34 0.57 -5.28
CA LEU A 119 -8.43 0.28 -4.17
C LEU A 119 -8.61 1.26 -3.02
N VAL A 120 -8.74 2.55 -3.32
CA VAL A 120 -8.99 3.57 -2.30
C VAL A 120 -10.28 3.28 -1.56
N GLN A 121 -11.35 2.95 -2.29
CA GLN A 121 -12.65 2.63 -1.68
C GLN A 121 -12.53 1.43 -0.73
N LEU A 122 -11.85 0.37 -1.14
CA LEU A 122 -11.66 -0.82 -0.32
C LEU A 122 -10.79 -0.55 0.92
N LEU A 123 -9.73 0.23 0.78
CA LEU A 123 -8.87 0.60 1.90
C LEU A 123 -9.61 1.45 2.92
N MET A 124 -10.41 2.41 2.47
CA MET A 124 -11.22 3.23 3.36
C MET A 124 -12.30 2.39 4.05
N GLU A 125 -12.88 1.42 3.36
CA GLU A 125 -13.83 0.49 3.94
C GLU A 125 -13.18 -0.36 5.04
N MET A 126 -11.97 -0.88 4.79
CA MET A 126 -11.21 -1.61 5.80
C MET A 126 -10.95 -0.75 7.04
N ASP A 127 -10.58 0.51 6.83
CA ASP A 127 -10.28 1.43 7.91
C ASP A 127 -11.50 1.68 8.80
N SER A 128 -12.69 1.70 8.23
CA SER A 128 -13.93 1.94 8.97
C SER A 128 -14.43 0.74 9.75
N LYS A 129 -13.87 -0.46 9.52
CA LYS A 129 -14.33 -1.71 10.14
C LYS A 129 -13.45 -2.16 11.30
N PRO A 130 -14.02 -2.88 12.29
CA PRO A 130 -13.23 -3.55 13.31
C PRO A 130 -12.26 -4.55 12.68
N PRO A 131 -11.08 -4.80 13.30
CA PRO A 131 -10.08 -5.72 12.74
C PRO A 131 -10.63 -7.09 12.34
N GLU A 132 -11.53 -7.65 13.13
CA GLU A 132 -12.09 -8.98 12.88
C GLU A 132 -12.97 -9.07 11.64
N THR A 133 -13.43 -7.93 11.09
CA THR A 133 -14.31 -7.92 9.90
C THR A 133 -13.60 -7.44 8.64
N ARG A 134 -12.27 -7.19 8.71
CA ARG A 134 -11.49 -6.69 7.57
C ARG A 134 -11.13 -7.75 6.54
N SER A 135 -11.24 -9.03 6.88
CA SER A 135 -10.78 -10.14 6.03
C SER A 135 -11.41 -10.12 4.63
N ALA A 136 -12.72 -9.88 4.54
CA ALA A 136 -13.41 -9.85 3.25
C ALA A 136 -12.88 -8.73 2.34
N CYS A 137 -12.58 -7.56 2.92
CA CYS A 137 -12.00 -6.45 2.17
C CYS A 137 -10.57 -6.77 1.73
N ALA A 138 -9.79 -7.42 2.59
CA ALA A 138 -8.43 -7.83 2.26
C ALA A 138 -8.42 -8.78 1.06
N VAL A 139 -9.33 -9.76 1.01
CA VAL A 139 -9.48 -10.65 -0.14
C VAL A 139 -9.88 -9.85 -1.39
N SER A 140 -10.82 -8.93 -1.25
CA SER A 140 -11.29 -8.10 -2.37
C SER A 140 -10.18 -7.22 -2.97
N LEU A 141 -9.25 -6.73 -2.15
CA LEU A 141 -8.13 -5.93 -2.63
C LEU A 141 -7.25 -6.68 -3.63
N LEU A 142 -7.14 -8.01 -3.48
CA LEU A 142 -6.29 -8.84 -4.34
C LEU A 142 -7.03 -9.38 -5.57
N GLN A 143 -8.30 -9.15 -5.67
CA GLN A 143 -9.09 -9.50 -6.86
C GLN A 143 -9.00 -8.40 -7.91
#